data_8905d4b1cfc6db5d0e35b7ef07584b38
#
_entry.id   8905d4b1cfc6db5d0e35b7ef07584b38
#
_cell.length_a   1.000
_cell.length_b   1.000
_cell.length_c   1.000
_cell.angle_alpha   90.00
_cell.angle_beta   90.00
_cell.angle_gamma   90.00
#
_symmetry.space_group_name_H-M   'P 1'
#
loop_
_entity.id
_entity.type
_entity.pdbx_description
1 polymer ?
#
loop_
_entity_poly.entity_id
_entity_poly.type
_entity_poly.pdbx_seq_one_letter_code
_entity_poly.pdbx_strand_id
1 'polypeptide(L)'
;ASRHFSDEEAYMRSIHFANYELHKAQHDAIKENLLLFEQDIIASDYSPQSIKHLLGIMMAWLTYHTIEIDSVIGKEIPRIDCSNDAAVALEKAVVRISSELFRIVLTLANGNYRGFPLGQKIFCYTDCSHPDGRRFCILSALNKQVVLQAVSLLFSSRQAEVDELALSATEELSAMLAIHF
;
A
#
# COMPACT_ATOMS: atom_id res chain seq x y z
N ALA A 1 11.62 -4.73 -14.65
CA ALA A 1 11.71 -4.52 -13.19
C ALA A 1 13.16 -4.64 -12.70
N SER A 2 13.84 -5.80 -12.79
CA SER A 2 15.17 -6.02 -12.19
C SER A 2 16.23 -4.98 -12.60
N ARG A 3 16.29 -4.58 -13.88
CA ARG A 3 17.25 -3.57 -14.34
C ARG A 3 16.94 -2.19 -13.77
N HIS A 4 15.68 -1.79 -13.78
CA HIS A 4 15.23 -0.51 -13.22
C HIS A 4 15.62 -0.40 -11.74
N PHE A 5 15.28 -1.40 -10.93
CA PHE A 5 15.65 -1.42 -9.52
C PHE A 5 17.17 -1.32 -9.30
N SER A 6 17.97 -2.04 -10.11
CA SER A 6 19.43 -1.97 -10.00
C SER A 6 19.98 -0.59 -10.34
N ASP A 7 19.45 0.05 -11.37
CA ASP A 7 19.86 1.40 -11.81
C ASP A 7 19.50 2.44 -10.74
N GLU A 8 18.30 2.34 -10.17
CA GLU A 8 17.82 3.21 -9.11
C GLU A 8 18.57 3.03 -7.80
N GLU A 9 18.81 1.79 -7.38
CA GLU A 9 19.63 1.46 -6.22
C GLU A 9 21.07 1.99 -6.37
N ALA A 10 21.63 1.92 -7.57
CA ALA A 10 22.94 2.49 -7.85
C ALA A 10 22.93 4.03 -7.73
N TYR A 11 21.88 4.68 -8.24
CA TYR A 11 21.70 6.13 -8.09
C TYR A 11 21.55 6.52 -6.63
N MET A 12 20.68 5.87 -5.86
CA MET A 12 20.49 6.14 -4.43
C MET A 12 21.79 6.02 -3.63
N ARG A 13 22.62 5.01 -3.92
CA ARG A 13 23.94 4.89 -3.30
C ARG A 13 24.86 6.04 -3.66
N SER A 14 24.85 6.48 -4.94
CA SER A 14 25.70 7.57 -5.41
C SER A 14 25.43 8.92 -4.72
N ILE A 15 24.18 9.14 -4.31
CA ILE A 15 23.76 10.36 -3.60
C ILE A 15 23.68 10.19 -2.07
N HIS A 16 24.12 9.03 -1.56
CA HIS A 16 24.02 8.69 -0.13
C HIS A 16 22.62 8.85 0.46
N PHE A 17 21.61 8.35 -0.27
CA PHE A 17 20.20 8.48 0.12
C PHE A 17 19.95 7.82 1.48
N ALA A 18 19.44 8.60 2.44
CA ALA A 18 19.33 8.17 3.83
C ALA A 18 18.42 6.94 4.05
N ASN A 19 17.39 6.78 3.20
CA ASN A 19 16.44 5.67 3.30
C ASN A 19 16.74 4.53 2.32
N TYR A 20 17.98 4.43 1.82
CA TYR A 20 18.38 3.40 0.84
C TYR A 20 17.99 1.98 1.25
N GLU A 21 18.32 1.57 2.48
CA GLU A 21 18.06 0.21 2.94
C GLU A 21 16.57 -0.12 3.00
N LEU A 22 15.75 0.83 3.45
CA LEU A 22 14.30 0.67 3.48
C LEU A 22 13.72 0.56 2.08
N HIS A 23 14.14 1.41 1.15
CA HIS A 23 13.72 1.39 -0.25
C HIS A 23 14.12 0.08 -0.93
N LYS A 24 15.38 -0.34 -0.76
CA LYS A 24 15.87 -1.60 -1.29
C LYS A 24 15.09 -2.80 -0.76
N ALA A 25 14.72 -2.80 0.53
CA ALA A 25 13.91 -3.88 1.10
C ALA A 25 12.54 -4.01 0.40
N GLN A 26 11.94 -2.92 -0.04
CA GLN A 26 10.70 -2.96 -0.82
C GLN A 26 10.88 -3.56 -2.21
N HIS A 27 12.00 -3.23 -2.89
CA HIS A 27 12.36 -3.88 -4.16
C HIS A 27 12.56 -5.38 -3.99
N ASP A 28 13.22 -5.80 -2.91
CA ASP A 28 13.47 -7.21 -2.66
C ASP A 28 12.17 -7.95 -2.33
N ALA A 29 11.29 -7.35 -1.51
CA ALA A 29 9.98 -7.92 -1.18
C ALA A 29 9.10 -8.12 -2.42
N ILE A 30 9.01 -7.13 -3.31
CA ILE A 30 8.19 -7.31 -4.53
C ILE A 30 8.79 -8.35 -5.48
N LYS A 31 10.13 -8.47 -5.56
CA LYS A 31 10.78 -9.52 -6.35
C LYS A 31 10.42 -10.93 -5.83
N GLU A 32 10.44 -11.11 -4.51
CA GLU A 32 10.04 -12.37 -3.87
C GLU A 32 8.56 -12.67 -4.12
N ASN A 33 7.69 -11.70 -3.92
CA ASN A 33 6.25 -11.86 -4.17
C ASN A 33 5.96 -12.22 -5.63
N LEU A 34 6.65 -11.59 -6.60
CA LEU A 34 6.48 -11.93 -8.02
C LEU A 34 6.79 -13.39 -8.33
N LEU A 35 7.78 -13.98 -7.67
CA LEU A 35 8.09 -15.41 -7.84
C LEU A 35 6.98 -16.30 -7.29
N LEU A 36 6.36 -15.92 -6.16
CA LEU A 36 5.22 -16.64 -5.60
C LEU A 36 3.99 -16.53 -6.50
N PHE A 37 3.70 -15.34 -7.02
CA PHE A 37 2.59 -15.13 -7.96
C PHE A 37 2.76 -15.89 -9.27
N GLU A 38 3.99 -16.00 -9.77
CA GLU A 38 4.27 -16.82 -10.96
C GLU A 38 3.92 -18.28 -10.71
N GLN A 39 4.28 -18.82 -9.54
CA GLN A 39 3.93 -20.19 -9.16
C GLN A 39 2.42 -20.39 -9.04
N ASP A 40 1.71 -19.46 -8.39
CA ASP A 40 0.26 -19.51 -8.23
C ASP A 40 -0.49 -19.43 -9.56
N ILE A 41 -0.03 -18.58 -10.48
CA ILE A 41 -0.60 -18.46 -11.82
C ILE A 41 -0.42 -19.76 -12.61
N ILE A 42 0.76 -20.36 -12.56
CA ILE A 42 1.04 -21.62 -13.22
C ILE A 42 0.21 -22.75 -12.58
N ALA A 43 0.18 -22.83 -11.25
CA ALA A 43 -0.57 -23.86 -10.52
C ALA A 43 -2.09 -23.78 -10.75
N SER A 44 -2.62 -22.58 -11.01
CA SER A 44 -4.03 -22.34 -11.30
C SER A 44 -4.39 -22.44 -12.79
N ASP A 45 -3.45 -22.87 -13.63
CA ASP A 45 -3.60 -22.93 -15.09
C ASP A 45 -4.06 -21.57 -15.68
N TYR A 46 -3.40 -20.49 -15.23
CA TYR A 46 -3.67 -19.11 -15.68
C TYR A 46 -5.12 -18.68 -15.43
N SER A 47 -5.68 -19.04 -14.30
CA SER A 47 -7.07 -18.69 -13.99
C SER A 47 -7.29 -17.18 -14.03
N PRO A 48 -8.47 -16.68 -14.46
CA PRO A 48 -8.78 -15.25 -14.44
C PRO A 48 -8.67 -14.64 -13.05
N GLN A 49 -8.93 -15.41 -12.00
CA GLN A 49 -8.85 -14.97 -10.60
C GLN A 49 -7.41 -14.71 -10.19
N SER A 50 -6.48 -15.65 -10.45
CA SER A 50 -5.06 -15.48 -10.11
C SER A 50 -4.41 -14.33 -10.91
N ILE A 51 -4.81 -14.15 -12.18
CA ILE A 51 -4.36 -13.02 -12.99
C ILE A 51 -4.87 -11.68 -12.41
N LYS A 52 -6.15 -11.59 -12.03
CA LYS A 52 -6.71 -10.39 -11.41
C LYS A 52 -6.07 -10.09 -10.06
N HIS A 53 -5.80 -11.12 -9.27
CA HIS A 53 -5.07 -10.99 -8.00
C HIS A 53 -3.69 -10.35 -8.22
N LEU A 54 -2.88 -10.90 -9.11
CA LEU A 54 -1.58 -10.31 -9.46
C LEU A 54 -1.70 -8.88 -9.96
N LEU A 55 -2.64 -8.59 -10.87
CA LEU A 55 -2.82 -7.24 -11.42
C LEU A 55 -3.21 -6.24 -10.33
N GLY A 56 -4.09 -6.63 -9.39
CA GLY A 56 -4.49 -5.79 -8.27
C GLY A 56 -3.30 -5.36 -7.42
N ILE A 57 -2.52 -6.34 -6.97
CA ILE A 57 -1.32 -6.10 -6.17
C ILE A 57 -0.29 -5.26 -6.93
N MET A 58 0.02 -5.64 -8.15
CA MET A 58 1.03 -4.94 -8.96
C MET A 58 0.67 -3.47 -9.21
N MET A 59 -0.59 -3.18 -9.51
CA MET A 59 -1.03 -1.79 -9.75
C MET A 59 -1.00 -0.97 -8.48
N ALA A 60 -1.45 -1.53 -7.36
CA ALA A 60 -1.39 -0.85 -6.06
C ALA A 60 0.06 -0.57 -5.67
N TRP A 61 0.91 -1.60 -5.71
CA TRP A 61 2.33 -1.49 -5.37
C TRP A 61 3.05 -0.46 -6.26
N LEU A 62 2.92 -0.58 -7.59
CA LEU A 62 3.61 0.32 -8.52
C LEU A 62 3.18 1.77 -8.33
N THR A 63 1.88 2.02 -8.16
CA THR A 63 1.35 3.37 -7.96
C THR A 63 1.87 3.97 -6.67
N TYR A 64 1.83 3.22 -5.57
CA TYR A 64 2.35 3.66 -4.29
C TYR A 64 3.86 3.88 -4.36
N HIS A 65 4.61 2.91 -4.88
CA HIS A 65 6.06 2.97 -4.94
C HIS A 65 6.53 4.20 -5.72
N THR A 66 6.00 4.43 -6.92
CA THR A 66 6.41 5.58 -7.73
C THR A 66 6.02 6.93 -7.15
N ILE A 67 4.84 7.05 -6.55
CA ILE A 67 4.33 8.33 -6.03
C ILE A 67 4.92 8.65 -4.66
N GLU A 68 4.97 7.67 -3.75
CA GLU A 68 5.36 7.89 -2.36
C GLU A 68 6.84 7.60 -2.10
N ILE A 69 7.41 6.62 -2.78
CA ILE A 69 8.75 6.11 -2.48
C ILE A 69 9.80 6.69 -3.44
N ASP A 70 9.64 6.50 -4.76
CA ASP A 70 10.61 6.99 -5.74
C ASP A 70 10.62 8.52 -5.81
N SER A 71 9.45 9.14 -5.69
CA SER A 71 9.32 10.60 -5.82
C SER A 71 10.13 11.39 -4.80
N VAL A 72 10.56 10.75 -3.72
CA VAL A 72 11.32 11.37 -2.62
C VAL A 72 12.83 11.12 -2.71
N ILE A 73 13.29 10.31 -3.67
CA ILE A 73 14.72 10.08 -3.90
C ILE A 73 15.40 11.40 -4.22
N GLY A 74 16.43 11.74 -3.46
CA GLY A 74 17.18 13.00 -3.61
C GLY A 74 16.50 14.26 -3.05
N LYS A 75 15.35 14.10 -2.38
CA LYS A 75 14.69 15.19 -1.65
C LYS A 75 14.92 15.05 -0.15
N GLU A 76 15.07 16.18 0.54
CA GLU A 76 14.95 16.19 1.99
C GLU A 76 13.47 16.01 2.35
N ILE A 77 13.14 14.87 2.92
CA ILE A 77 11.80 14.62 3.44
C ILE A 77 11.79 15.08 4.90
N PRO A 78 10.92 16.01 5.29
CA PRO A 78 10.67 16.25 6.69
C PRO A 78 10.20 14.92 7.30
N ARG A 79 10.97 14.34 8.22
CA ARG A 79 10.50 13.18 8.99
C ARG A 79 9.22 13.60 9.69
N ILE A 80 8.13 12.86 9.42
CA ILE A 80 6.95 12.98 10.26
C ILE A 80 7.38 12.45 11.60
N ASP A 81 7.48 13.34 12.58
CA ASP A 81 7.78 12.93 13.95
C ASP A 81 6.58 12.16 14.49
N CYS A 82 6.66 10.83 14.39
CA CYS A 82 5.66 9.88 14.88
C CYS A 82 5.94 9.50 16.34
N SER A 83 6.82 10.23 17.02
CA SER A 83 7.44 9.79 18.27
C SER A 83 6.48 9.60 19.43
N ASN A 84 5.23 10.09 19.39
CA ASN A 84 4.37 10.08 20.57
C ASN A 84 2.92 9.60 20.38
N ASP A 85 2.42 9.41 19.15
CA ASP A 85 1.03 8.95 18.96
C ASP A 85 0.84 8.22 17.64
N ALA A 86 0.79 6.90 17.69
CA ALA A 86 0.56 6.02 16.54
C ALA A 86 -0.78 6.35 15.83
N ALA A 87 -1.78 6.82 16.55
CA ALA A 87 -3.06 7.20 15.97
C ALA A 87 -2.94 8.46 15.09
N VAL A 88 -2.15 9.44 15.52
CA VAL A 88 -1.87 10.65 14.73
C VAL A 88 -1.04 10.32 13.49
N ALA A 89 -0.08 9.41 13.61
CA ALA A 89 0.72 8.95 12.47
C ALA A 89 -0.15 8.25 11.42
N LEU A 90 -1.04 7.34 11.86
CA LEU A 90 -1.99 6.65 10.99
C LEU A 90 -2.94 7.65 10.30
N GLU A 91 -3.51 8.60 11.04
CA GLU A 91 -4.37 9.63 10.47
C GLU A 91 -3.67 10.40 9.35
N LYS A 92 -2.45 10.88 9.60
CA LYS A 92 -1.66 11.62 8.62
C LYS A 92 -1.35 10.76 7.39
N ALA A 93 -0.95 9.50 7.58
CA ALA A 93 -0.67 8.56 6.49
C ALA A 93 -1.91 8.31 5.63
N VAL A 94 -3.04 8.01 6.25
CA VAL A 94 -4.32 7.76 5.56
C VAL A 94 -4.79 8.99 4.79
N VAL A 95 -4.74 10.19 5.41
CA VAL A 95 -5.14 11.44 4.74
C VAL A 95 -4.23 11.73 3.56
N ARG A 96 -2.91 11.58 3.72
CA ARG A 96 -1.95 11.82 2.66
C ARG A 96 -2.14 10.85 1.49
N ILE A 97 -2.14 9.56 1.72
CA ILE A 97 -2.32 8.53 0.69
C ILE A 97 -3.66 8.72 -0.03
N SER A 98 -4.73 9.00 0.69
CA SER A 98 -6.04 9.24 0.08
C SER A 98 -6.04 10.46 -0.83
N SER A 99 -5.35 11.53 -0.42
CA SER A 99 -5.25 12.77 -1.21
C SER A 99 -4.36 12.60 -2.44
N GLU A 100 -3.19 11.99 -2.29
CA GLU A 100 -2.17 11.92 -3.33
C GLU A 100 -2.48 10.83 -4.36
N LEU A 101 -2.87 9.63 -3.92
CA LEU A 101 -3.18 8.52 -4.82
C LEU A 101 -4.60 8.58 -5.40
N PHE A 102 -5.58 8.93 -4.57
CA PHE A 102 -6.98 8.82 -4.97
C PHE A 102 -7.68 10.15 -5.17
N ARG A 103 -7.00 11.28 -4.91
CA ARG A 103 -7.59 12.63 -4.92
C ARG A 103 -8.84 12.72 -4.07
N ILE A 104 -8.89 11.93 -2.99
CA ILE A 104 -9.99 11.91 -2.02
C ILE A 104 -9.57 12.73 -0.82
N VAL A 105 -10.37 13.75 -0.50
CA VAL A 105 -10.18 14.53 0.73
C VAL A 105 -10.90 13.82 1.87
N LEU A 106 -10.13 13.32 2.83
CA LEU A 106 -10.65 12.73 4.05
C LEU A 106 -10.71 13.75 5.17
N THR A 107 -11.74 13.63 5.99
CA THR A 107 -11.88 14.42 7.22
C THR A 107 -12.08 13.46 8.37
N LEU A 108 -11.29 13.61 9.44
CA LEU A 108 -11.46 12.84 10.66
C LEU A 108 -12.79 13.22 11.32
N ALA A 109 -13.72 12.27 11.38
CA ALA A 109 -15.02 12.48 12.01
C ALA A 109 -14.96 12.20 13.52
N ASN A 110 -14.19 11.19 13.94
CA ASN A 110 -14.06 10.80 15.34
C ASN A 110 -12.75 10.00 15.54
N GLY A 111 -11.89 10.48 16.43
CA GLY A 111 -10.64 9.82 16.78
C GLY A 111 -10.80 8.57 17.68
N ASN A 112 -11.98 8.33 18.25
CA ASN A 112 -12.24 7.20 19.14
C ASN A 112 -13.46 6.41 18.68
N TYR A 113 -13.24 5.22 18.13
CA TYR A 113 -14.32 4.31 17.81
C TYR A 113 -14.92 3.70 19.08
N ARG A 114 -16.23 3.84 19.26
CA ARG A 114 -16.97 3.39 20.45
C ARG A 114 -17.94 2.24 20.15
N GLY A 115 -17.67 1.42 19.14
CA GLY A 115 -18.48 0.24 18.84
C GLY A 115 -19.77 0.51 18.07
N PHE A 116 -19.87 1.61 17.31
CA PHE A 116 -21.00 1.82 16.40
C PHE A 116 -21.03 0.77 15.29
N PRO A 117 -22.21 0.30 14.84
CA PRO A 117 -22.30 -0.61 13.73
C PRO A 117 -21.67 -0.02 12.47
N LEU A 118 -20.70 -0.70 11.91
CA LEU A 118 -19.99 -0.25 10.70
C LEU A 118 -20.79 -0.51 9.42
N GLY A 119 -21.91 -1.25 9.52
CA GLY A 119 -22.70 -1.68 8.37
C GLY A 119 -21.94 -2.66 7.47
N GLN A 120 -22.35 -2.74 6.20
CA GLN A 120 -21.63 -3.56 5.22
C GLN A 120 -20.33 -2.88 4.82
N LYS A 121 -19.21 -3.45 5.24
CA LYS A 121 -17.85 -2.97 4.96
C LYS A 121 -17.00 -4.10 4.42
N ILE A 122 -15.98 -3.71 3.70
CA ILE A 122 -14.86 -4.57 3.33
C ILE A 122 -13.82 -4.37 4.43
N PHE A 123 -13.42 -5.46 5.06
CA PHE A 123 -12.45 -5.44 6.14
C PHE A 123 -11.11 -5.95 5.60
N CYS A 124 -10.07 -5.17 5.81
CA CYS A 124 -8.68 -5.57 5.57
C CYS A 124 -7.96 -5.62 6.90
N TYR A 125 -7.26 -6.72 7.14
CA TYR A 125 -6.47 -6.94 8.35
C TYR A 125 -5.01 -7.07 7.95
N THR A 126 -4.14 -6.26 8.55
CA THR A 126 -2.71 -6.28 8.30
C THR A 126 -1.96 -6.48 9.62
N ASP A 127 -1.23 -7.59 9.72
CA ASP A 127 -0.31 -7.85 10.82
C ASP A 127 1.02 -7.13 10.56
N CYS A 128 1.49 -6.37 11.53
CA CYS A 128 2.68 -5.56 11.43
C CYS A 128 3.66 -5.90 12.54
N SER A 129 4.96 -5.94 12.20
CA SER A 129 6.05 -6.06 13.16
C SER A 129 7.03 -4.92 12.98
N HIS A 130 7.32 -4.22 14.07
CA HIS A 130 8.34 -3.17 14.06
C HIS A 130 9.72 -3.79 14.32
N PRO A 131 10.81 -3.22 13.79
CA PRO A 131 12.18 -3.73 14.02
C PRO A 131 12.59 -3.86 15.49
N ASP A 132 11.95 -3.13 16.41
CA ASP A 132 12.17 -3.24 17.85
C ASP A 132 11.44 -4.43 18.52
N GLY A 133 10.77 -5.28 17.73
CA GLY A 133 10.05 -6.47 18.17
C GLY A 133 8.60 -6.23 18.60
N ARG A 134 8.10 -5.00 18.57
CA ARG A 134 6.67 -4.74 18.82
C ARG A 134 5.82 -5.27 17.66
N ARG A 135 4.67 -5.83 18.01
CA ARG A 135 3.66 -6.28 17.04
C ARG A 135 2.39 -5.46 17.21
N PHE A 136 1.78 -5.10 16.11
CA PHE A 136 0.49 -4.42 16.07
C PHE A 136 -0.29 -4.87 14.84
N CYS A 137 -1.59 -4.61 14.83
CA CYS A 137 -2.39 -4.86 13.64
C CYS A 137 -3.13 -3.58 13.22
N ILE A 138 -3.31 -3.44 11.92
CA ILE A 138 -4.17 -2.43 11.32
C ILE A 138 -5.42 -3.14 10.83
N LEU A 139 -6.58 -2.70 11.33
CA LEU A 139 -7.88 -3.13 10.83
C LEU A 139 -8.53 -1.99 10.08
N SER A 140 -8.64 -2.12 8.77
CA SER A 140 -9.31 -1.15 7.90
C SER A 140 -10.72 -1.64 7.58
N ALA A 141 -11.71 -0.77 7.73
CA ALA A 141 -13.10 -1.05 7.39
C ALA A 141 -13.60 -0.06 6.33
N LEU A 142 -13.61 -0.47 5.08
CA LEU A 142 -13.86 0.38 3.94
C LEU A 142 -15.28 0.19 3.38
N ASN A 143 -15.92 1.30 2.99
CA ASN A 143 -17.19 1.24 2.27
C ASN A 143 -16.96 0.73 0.84
N LYS A 144 -17.86 -0.13 0.34
CA LYS A 144 -17.82 -0.65 -1.03
C LYS A 144 -17.60 0.45 -2.09
N GLN A 145 -18.26 1.60 -1.94
CA GLN A 145 -18.14 2.71 -2.88
C GLN A 145 -16.73 3.32 -2.87
N VAL A 146 -16.10 3.44 -1.70
CA VAL A 146 -14.73 3.95 -1.56
C VAL A 146 -13.77 3.00 -2.24
N VAL A 147 -13.90 1.69 -2.02
CA VAL A 147 -13.08 0.68 -2.68
C VAL A 147 -13.23 0.76 -4.20
N LEU A 148 -14.46 0.78 -4.71
CA LEU A 148 -14.71 0.87 -6.15
C LEU A 148 -14.16 2.17 -6.77
N GLN A 149 -14.25 3.29 -6.05
CA GLN A 149 -13.68 4.56 -6.51
C GLN A 149 -12.16 4.51 -6.55
N ALA A 150 -11.52 4.04 -5.49
CA ALA A 150 -10.07 3.91 -5.41
C ALA A 150 -9.52 3.01 -6.53
N VAL A 151 -10.10 1.83 -6.69
CA VAL A 151 -9.70 0.86 -7.72
C VAL A 151 -9.98 1.39 -9.13
N SER A 152 -11.10 2.08 -9.35
CA SER A 152 -11.40 2.72 -10.64
C SER A 152 -10.34 3.77 -11.01
N LEU A 153 -9.80 4.50 -10.04
CA LEU A 153 -8.73 5.46 -10.26
C LEU A 153 -7.40 4.76 -10.57
N LEU A 154 -7.04 3.71 -9.80
CA LEU A 154 -5.83 2.94 -10.03
C LEU A 154 -5.76 2.36 -11.45
N PHE A 155 -6.87 1.81 -11.92
CA PHE A 155 -6.92 1.16 -13.24
C PHE A 155 -7.40 2.08 -14.38
N SER A 156 -7.65 3.37 -14.07
CA SER A 156 -8.20 4.33 -15.02
C SER A 156 -9.44 3.80 -15.76
N SER A 157 -10.22 2.95 -15.09
CA SER A 157 -11.41 2.30 -15.64
C SER A 157 -12.48 2.12 -14.57
N ARG A 158 -13.75 2.31 -14.95
CA ARG A 158 -14.87 2.19 -14.00
C ARG A 158 -15.04 0.75 -13.55
N GLN A 159 -14.94 0.53 -12.24
CA GLN A 159 -15.24 -0.74 -11.59
C GLN A 159 -16.69 -0.73 -11.09
N ALA A 160 -17.47 -1.74 -11.47
CA ALA A 160 -18.87 -1.85 -11.07
C ALA A 160 -19.07 -2.76 -9.87
N GLU A 161 -18.15 -3.70 -9.65
CA GLU A 161 -18.23 -4.72 -8.62
C GLU A 161 -16.91 -4.83 -7.86
N VAL A 162 -16.99 -5.29 -6.61
CA VAL A 162 -15.82 -5.66 -5.83
C VAL A 162 -15.51 -7.11 -6.14
N ASP A 163 -14.56 -7.29 -7.03
CA ASP A 163 -14.04 -8.59 -7.44
C ASP A 163 -12.64 -8.83 -6.87
N GLU A 164 -11.98 -9.91 -7.25
CA GLU A 164 -10.64 -10.27 -6.79
C GLU A 164 -9.61 -9.17 -7.05
N LEU A 165 -9.69 -8.49 -8.18
CA LEU A 165 -8.81 -7.37 -8.51
C LEU A 165 -8.98 -6.21 -7.50
N ALA A 166 -10.23 -5.88 -7.17
CA ALA A 166 -10.54 -4.81 -6.23
C ALA A 166 -10.12 -5.18 -4.79
N LEU A 167 -10.35 -6.43 -4.39
CA LEU A 167 -9.94 -6.93 -3.07
C LEU A 167 -8.43 -6.92 -2.93
N SER A 168 -7.69 -7.47 -3.87
CA SER A 168 -6.22 -7.56 -3.84
C SER A 168 -5.56 -6.18 -3.84
N ALA A 169 -6.05 -5.25 -4.67
CA ALA A 169 -5.55 -3.88 -4.67
C ALA A 169 -5.81 -3.17 -3.33
N THR A 170 -6.98 -3.42 -2.72
CA THR A 170 -7.33 -2.81 -1.43
C THR A 170 -6.51 -3.40 -0.29
N GLU A 171 -6.26 -4.69 -0.31
CA GLU A 171 -5.42 -5.39 0.66
C GLU A 171 -3.99 -4.87 0.61
N GLU A 172 -3.40 -4.77 -0.57
CA GLU A 172 -2.05 -4.23 -0.76
C GLU A 172 -1.94 -2.77 -0.29
N LEU A 173 -2.90 -1.91 -0.64
CA LEU A 173 -2.93 -0.53 -0.15
C LEU A 173 -3.03 -0.45 1.38
N SER A 174 -3.78 -1.36 2.00
CA SER A 174 -3.88 -1.44 3.46
C SER A 174 -2.57 -1.89 4.10
N ALA A 175 -1.86 -2.84 3.47
CA ALA A 175 -0.53 -3.28 3.92
C ALA A 175 0.51 -2.15 3.83
N MET A 176 0.46 -1.35 2.76
CA MET A 176 1.35 -0.20 2.57
C MET A 176 1.16 0.90 3.63
N LEU A 177 -0.04 1.05 4.18
CA LEU A 177 -0.24 1.96 5.32
C LEU A 177 0.67 1.61 6.50
N ALA A 178 1.01 0.34 6.67
CA ALA A 178 1.88 -0.13 7.76
C ALA A 178 3.33 0.38 7.66
N ILE A 179 3.80 0.73 6.47
CA ILE A 179 5.17 1.22 6.23
C ILE A 179 5.43 2.56 6.93
N HIS A 180 4.36 3.30 7.26
CA HIS A 180 4.44 4.58 7.94
C HIS A 180 4.55 4.48 9.47
N PHE A 181 4.59 3.27 10.02
CA PHE A 181 4.72 2.94 11.44
C PHE A 181 6.04 2.24 11.76
#